data_cfeb062c0e0b8860cade150ef82b8d5e
#
_entry.id   cfeb062c0e0b8860cade150ef82b8d5e
#
_cell.length_a   1.000
_cell.length_b   1.000
_cell.length_c   1.000
_cell.angle_alpha   90.00
_cell.angle_beta   90.00
_cell.angle_gamma   90.00
#
_symmetry.space_group_name_H-M   'P 1'
#
loop_
_entity.id
_entity.type
_entity.pdbx_description
1 polymer ?
#
loop_
_entity_poly.entity_id
_entity_poly.type
_entity_poly.pdbx_seq_one_letter_code
_entity_poly.pdbx_strand_id
1 'polypeptide(L)'
;MLFDYIEANYRKNEPIFISDLSNCGLNMARIRNEVKRLVNEGKLKRFDTGIYYIPKKTIFDIDAVPSREVIIKKKYIQDKEEKIGYLSGLGLANQIGITTQVPVVYEIVSNKATKDYREVMVGNAKVILRKPKVVVNEENYKVLQFLDLIKDIDLVSELTGIALKEKLLSYMRKAMITFEMIKQYIKYFPDKIFKNLYETGLLDYVSA
;
A
#
# COMPACT_ATOMS: atom_id res chain seq x y z
N MET A 1 11.30 -29.79 4.87
CA MET A 1 10.45 -29.79 3.63
C MET A 1 9.90 -28.39 3.37
N LEU A 2 9.24 -28.09 2.22
CA LEU A 2 8.71 -26.74 1.93
C LEU A 2 7.72 -26.25 2.98
N PHE A 3 6.89 -27.14 3.53
CA PHE A 3 5.89 -26.76 4.53
C PHE A 3 6.56 -26.31 5.84
N ASP A 4 7.61 -26.97 6.29
CA ASP A 4 8.35 -26.57 7.51
C ASP A 4 8.96 -25.17 7.35
N TYR A 5 9.48 -24.86 6.15
CA TYR A 5 9.95 -23.52 5.82
C TYR A 5 8.81 -22.49 5.90
N ILE A 6 7.63 -22.83 5.37
CA ILE A 6 6.46 -21.94 5.40
C ILE A 6 6.01 -21.73 6.85
N GLU A 7 5.87 -22.76 7.66
CA GLU A 7 5.46 -22.62 9.07
C GLU A 7 6.47 -21.82 9.92
N ALA A 8 7.75 -21.93 9.60
CA ALA A 8 8.79 -21.16 10.31
C ALA A 8 8.80 -19.67 9.95
N ASN A 9 8.33 -19.29 8.74
CA ASN A 9 8.46 -17.93 8.21
C ASN A 9 7.15 -17.17 8.07
N TYR A 10 5.98 -17.85 8.17
CA TYR A 10 4.66 -17.24 7.96
C TYR A 10 3.69 -17.61 9.06
N ARG A 11 2.89 -16.63 9.48
CA ARG A 11 1.81 -16.86 10.45
C ARG A 11 0.57 -17.41 9.76
N LYS A 12 -0.30 -18.09 10.53
CA LYS A 12 -1.62 -18.50 10.03
C LYS A 12 -2.40 -17.28 9.56
N ASN A 13 -3.09 -17.42 8.43
CA ASN A 13 -3.85 -16.38 7.74
C ASN A 13 -3.01 -15.20 7.22
N GLU A 14 -1.70 -15.38 7.12
CA GLU A 14 -0.81 -14.41 6.48
C GLU A 14 -0.68 -14.73 4.98
N PRO A 15 -0.70 -13.70 4.07
CA PRO A 15 -0.51 -13.95 2.64
C PRO A 15 0.92 -14.44 2.35
N ILE A 16 1.02 -15.49 1.54
CA ILE A 16 2.26 -16.11 1.08
C ILE A 16 2.29 -15.96 -0.44
N PHE A 17 3.22 -15.17 -0.98
CA PHE A 17 3.41 -15.10 -2.42
C PHE A 17 4.38 -16.19 -2.86
N ILE A 18 4.05 -16.86 -3.97
CA ILE A 18 4.90 -17.96 -4.48
C ILE A 18 6.31 -17.48 -4.83
N SER A 19 6.46 -16.21 -5.22
CA SER A 19 7.76 -15.55 -5.44
C SER A 19 8.65 -15.52 -4.20
N ASP A 20 8.04 -15.34 -3.03
CA ASP A 20 8.77 -15.19 -1.76
C ASP A 20 9.38 -16.52 -1.30
N LEU A 21 8.88 -17.63 -1.83
CA LEU A 21 9.38 -18.97 -1.53
C LEU A 21 10.67 -19.33 -2.28
N SER A 22 11.17 -18.46 -3.18
CA SER A 22 12.42 -18.69 -3.92
C SER A 22 13.64 -18.92 -3.02
N ASN A 23 13.61 -18.41 -1.79
CA ASN A 23 14.70 -18.52 -0.81
C ASN A 23 14.67 -19.85 -0.01
N CYS A 24 13.73 -20.76 -0.26
CA CYS A 24 13.62 -22.04 0.46
C CYS A 24 14.61 -23.13 -0.01
N GLY A 25 15.52 -22.80 -0.94
CA GLY A 25 16.50 -23.75 -1.47
C GLY A 25 15.97 -24.68 -2.57
N LEU A 26 14.72 -24.52 -3.02
CA LEU A 26 14.11 -25.29 -4.09
C LEU A 26 13.99 -24.44 -5.37
N ASN A 27 14.05 -25.09 -6.55
CA ASN A 27 13.73 -24.41 -7.79
C ASN A 27 12.21 -24.14 -7.92
N MET A 28 11.83 -23.15 -8.73
CA MET A 28 10.44 -22.70 -8.87
C MET A 28 9.48 -23.78 -9.38
N ALA A 29 9.94 -24.73 -10.20
CA ALA A 29 9.09 -25.83 -10.69
C ALA A 29 8.72 -26.76 -9.52
N ARG A 30 9.70 -27.11 -8.69
CA ARG A 30 9.48 -27.92 -7.49
C ARG A 30 8.62 -27.20 -6.45
N ILE A 31 8.84 -25.90 -6.24
CA ILE A 31 7.99 -25.08 -5.36
C ILE A 31 6.52 -25.14 -5.80
N ARG A 32 6.23 -24.93 -7.10
CA ARG A 32 4.87 -25.00 -7.63
C ARG A 32 4.20 -26.35 -7.41
N ASN A 33 4.92 -27.43 -7.62
CA ASN A 33 4.41 -28.80 -7.41
C ASN A 33 4.13 -29.05 -5.92
N GLU A 34 5.06 -28.67 -5.03
CA GLU A 34 4.89 -28.82 -3.58
C GLU A 34 3.72 -27.97 -3.06
N VAL A 35 3.59 -26.70 -3.50
CA VAL A 35 2.45 -25.84 -3.13
C VAL A 35 1.13 -26.46 -3.58
N LYS A 36 1.06 -27.00 -4.82
CA LYS A 36 -0.13 -27.70 -5.31
C LYS A 36 -0.48 -28.91 -4.42
N ARG A 37 0.51 -29.70 -4.02
CA ARG A 37 0.34 -30.83 -3.09
C ARG A 37 -0.19 -30.36 -1.73
N LEU A 38 0.42 -29.31 -1.15
CA LEU A 38 0.00 -28.75 0.14
C LEU A 38 -1.42 -28.17 0.12
N VAL A 39 -1.85 -27.62 -1.02
CA VAL A 39 -3.24 -27.19 -1.22
C VAL A 39 -4.19 -28.38 -1.25
N ASN A 40 -3.84 -29.47 -1.96
CA ASN A 40 -4.65 -30.68 -1.99
C ASN A 40 -4.73 -31.37 -0.62
N GLU A 41 -3.67 -31.30 0.19
CA GLU A 41 -3.64 -31.79 1.57
C GLU A 41 -4.36 -30.86 2.57
N GLY A 42 -4.87 -29.70 2.13
CA GLY A 42 -5.54 -28.72 3.00
C GLY A 42 -4.60 -27.94 3.93
N LYS A 43 -3.27 -28.15 3.84
CA LYS A 43 -2.27 -27.43 4.63
C LYS A 43 -2.10 -25.96 4.20
N LEU A 44 -2.34 -25.70 2.92
CA LEU A 44 -2.43 -24.34 2.37
C LEU A 44 -3.79 -24.14 1.71
N LYS A 45 -4.26 -22.90 1.70
CA LYS A 45 -5.38 -22.45 0.87
C LYS A 45 -4.93 -21.42 -0.14
N ARG A 46 -5.53 -21.44 -1.32
CA ARG A 46 -5.28 -20.48 -2.38
C ARG A 46 -6.25 -19.33 -2.25
N PHE A 47 -5.72 -18.11 -2.18
CA PHE A 47 -6.51 -16.88 -2.26
C PHE A 47 -6.72 -16.45 -3.73
N ASP A 48 -5.63 -16.42 -4.50
CA ASP A 48 -5.60 -16.02 -5.91
C ASP A 48 -4.38 -16.68 -6.59
N THR A 49 -4.18 -16.41 -7.88
CA THR A 49 -3.03 -16.91 -8.62
C THR A 49 -1.72 -16.47 -7.97
N GLY A 50 -0.94 -17.45 -7.49
CA GLY A 50 0.34 -17.22 -6.83
C GLY A 50 0.25 -16.66 -5.40
N ILE A 51 -0.95 -16.60 -4.80
CA ILE A 51 -1.19 -16.12 -3.44
C ILE A 51 -1.85 -17.23 -2.61
N TYR A 52 -1.21 -17.61 -1.53
CA TYR A 52 -1.63 -18.68 -0.64
C TYR A 52 -1.61 -18.21 0.81
N TYR A 53 -2.13 -19.04 1.71
CA TYR A 53 -2.08 -18.81 3.16
C TYR A 53 -2.24 -20.11 3.92
N ILE A 54 -1.70 -20.18 5.16
CA ILE A 54 -1.97 -21.26 6.09
C ILE A 54 -3.37 -21.04 6.67
N PRO A 55 -4.32 -21.98 6.58
CA PRO A 55 -5.67 -21.79 7.10
C PRO A 55 -5.65 -21.58 8.62
N LYS A 56 -6.54 -20.69 9.08
CA LYS A 56 -6.82 -20.42 10.48
C LYS A 56 -8.33 -20.51 10.70
N LYS A 57 -8.76 -21.32 11.65
CA LYS A 57 -10.17 -21.37 12.05
C LYS A 57 -10.54 -20.13 12.86
N THR A 58 -11.72 -19.58 12.60
CA THR A 58 -12.39 -18.60 13.46
C THR A 58 -13.02 -19.30 14.66
N ILE A 59 -13.55 -18.52 15.60
CA ILE A 59 -14.32 -19.04 16.73
C ILE A 59 -15.61 -19.80 16.31
N PHE A 60 -16.07 -19.61 15.07
CA PHE A 60 -17.23 -20.30 14.49
C PHE A 60 -16.83 -21.49 13.62
N ASP A 61 -15.58 -21.99 13.73
CA ASP A 61 -15.02 -23.08 12.93
C ASP A 61 -15.00 -22.84 11.39
N ILE A 62 -15.15 -21.58 10.98
CA ILE A 62 -15.03 -21.15 9.57
C ILE A 62 -13.59 -20.75 9.31
N ASP A 63 -13.07 -21.09 8.12
CA ASP A 63 -11.72 -20.66 7.76
C ASP A 63 -11.64 -19.15 7.54
N ALA A 64 -10.76 -18.50 8.31
CA ALA A 64 -10.44 -17.10 8.09
C ALA A 64 -9.70 -16.93 6.74
N VAL A 65 -10.11 -15.92 5.98
CA VAL A 65 -9.46 -15.55 4.72
C VAL A 65 -8.69 -14.26 4.94
N PRO A 66 -7.44 -14.13 4.46
CA PRO A 66 -6.72 -12.85 4.53
C PRO A 66 -7.51 -11.72 3.89
N SER A 67 -7.55 -10.55 4.53
CA SER A 67 -8.22 -9.40 3.92
C SER A 67 -7.43 -8.90 2.70
N ARG A 68 -8.13 -8.30 1.74
CA ARG A 68 -7.53 -7.76 0.52
C ARG A 68 -6.54 -6.65 0.82
N GLU A 69 -6.85 -5.82 1.82
CA GLU A 69 -5.99 -4.73 2.29
C GLU A 69 -4.63 -5.27 2.77
N VAL A 70 -4.64 -6.36 3.54
CA VAL A 70 -3.40 -7.02 4.01
C VAL A 70 -2.59 -7.55 2.83
N ILE A 71 -3.25 -8.18 1.86
CA ILE A 71 -2.58 -8.70 0.66
C ILE A 71 -2.01 -7.56 -0.19
N ILE A 72 -2.80 -6.52 -0.46
CA ILE A 72 -2.39 -5.35 -1.23
C ILE A 72 -1.21 -4.65 -0.54
N LYS A 73 -1.31 -4.44 0.78
CA LYS A 73 -0.25 -3.83 1.58
C LYS A 73 1.06 -4.63 1.47
N LYS A 74 1.01 -5.93 1.71
CA LYS A 74 2.19 -6.80 1.65
C LYS A 74 2.77 -6.89 0.24
N LYS A 75 1.92 -6.87 -0.80
CA LYS A 75 2.35 -7.00 -2.18
C LYS A 75 2.99 -5.74 -2.75
N TYR A 76 2.45 -4.56 -2.42
CA TYR A 76 2.75 -3.32 -3.13
C TYR A 76 3.23 -2.16 -2.24
N ILE A 77 3.01 -2.22 -0.93
CA ILE A 77 3.35 -1.12 -0.01
C ILE A 77 4.52 -1.49 0.89
N GLN A 78 4.57 -2.75 1.34
CA GLN A 78 5.59 -3.20 2.29
C GLN A 78 6.06 -4.59 1.93
N ASP A 79 7.34 -4.71 1.53
CA ASP A 79 7.99 -5.99 1.27
C ASP A 79 8.87 -6.34 2.46
N LYS A 80 8.44 -7.36 3.24
CA LYS A 80 9.03 -7.68 4.53
C LYS A 80 9.02 -6.45 5.46
N GLU A 81 10.20 -5.90 5.80
CA GLU A 81 10.33 -4.71 6.64
C GLU A 81 10.50 -3.41 5.84
N GLU A 82 10.69 -3.50 4.51
CA GLU A 82 10.96 -2.35 3.67
C GLU A 82 9.67 -1.71 3.12
N LYS A 83 9.59 -0.39 3.19
CA LYS A 83 8.59 0.39 2.47
C LYS A 83 8.96 0.50 1.00
N ILE A 84 8.05 0.02 0.16
CA ILE A 84 8.20 0.02 -1.30
C ILE A 84 7.08 0.76 -2.01
N GLY A 85 6.15 1.34 -1.27
CA GLY A 85 5.00 2.04 -1.81
C GLY A 85 4.12 2.66 -0.73
N TYR A 86 3.05 3.31 -1.18
CA TYR A 86 2.05 3.95 -0.31
C TYR A 86 0.66 3.99 -0.95
N LEU A 87 -0.37 4.09 -0.08
CA LEU A 87 -1.76 4.32 -0.48
C LEU A 87 -1.92 5.77 -0.95
N SER A 88 -2.68 5.99 -2.03
CA SER A 88 -2.93 7.29 -2.62
C SER A 88 -4.42 7.53 -2.89
N GLY A 89 -4.75 8.66 -3.52
CA GLY A 89 -6.09 9.01 -3.98
C GLY A 89 -7.15 9.03 -2.89
N LEU A 90 -8.38 8.66 -3.25
CA LEU A 90 -9.53 8.62 -2.32
C LEU A 90 -9.30 7.73 -1.11
N GLY A 91 -8.52 6.64 -1.25
CA GLY A 91 -8.21 5.75 -0.12
C GLY A 91 -7.45 6.45 0.99
N LEU A 92 -6.46 7.26 0.65
CA LEU A 92 -5.73 8.07 1.62
C LEU A 92 -6.60 9.21 2.16
N ALA A 93 -7.33 9.90 1.29
CA ALA A 93 -8.21 11.02 1.67
C ALA A 93 -9.27 10.57 2.71
N ASN A 94 -9.88 9.39 2.50
CA ASN A 94 -10.82 8.80 3.46
C ASN A 94 -10.12 8.42 4.77
N GLN A 95 -8.93 7.80 4.70
CA GLN A 95 -8.18 7.38 5.89
C GLN A 95 -7.81 8.56 6.80
N ILE A 96 -7.50 9.74 6.24
CA ILE A 96 -7.18 10.94 7.03
C ILE A 96 -8.41 11.80 7.35
N GLY A 97 -9.59 11.42 6.85
CA GLY A 97 -10.88 12.05 7.15
C GLY A 97 -11.08 13.40 6.48
N ILE A 98 -10.62 13.59 5.24
CA ILE A 98 -10.91 14.76 4.40
C ILE A 98 -12.01 14.48 3.36
N THR A 99 -12.46 13.23 3.26
CA THR A 99 -13.64 12.80 2.53
C THR A 99 -14.36 11.69 3.26
N THR A 100 -15.67 11.59 3.05
CA THR A 100 -16.51 10.47 3.52
C THR A 100 -16.64 9.37 2.48
N GLN A 101 -16.19 9.61 1.25
CA GLN A 101 -16.25 8.63 0.16
C GLN A 101 -15.40 7.41 0.46
N VAL A 102 -16.01 6.23 0.38
CA VAL A 102 -15.31 4.96 0.50
C VAL A 102 -14.80 4.52 -0.87
N PRO A 103 -13.49 4.37 -1.08
CA PRO A 103 -12.97 4.00 -2.38
C PRO A 103 -13.34 2.56 -2.74
N VAL A 104 -13.83 2.35 -3.96
CA VAL A 104 -14.03 1.02 -4.55
C VAL A 104 -12.74 0.48 -5.16
N VAL A 105 -11.83 1.38 -5.51
CA VAL A 105 -10.54 1.08 -6.16
C VAL A 105 -9.41 1.53 -5.25
N TYR A 106 -8.43 0.66 -5.05
CA TYR A 106 -7.21 1.01 -4.32
C TYR A 106 -6.21 1.67 -5.26
N GLU A 107 -5.84 2.90 -4.98
CA GLU A 107 -4.75 3.58 -5.69
C GLU A 107 -3.45 3.44 -4.89
N ILE A 108 -2.46 2.83 -5.50
CA ILE A 108 -1.17 2.55 -4.87
C ILE A 108 -0.04 3.06 -5.75
N VAL A 109 0.86 3.81 -5.15
CA VAL A 109 2.15 4.15 -5.75
C VAL A 109 3.19 3.16 -5.21
N SER A 110 3.91 2.47 -6.10
CA SER A 110 4.80 1.38 -5.68
C SER A 110 6.01 1.21 -6.60
N ASN A 111 7.17 0.90 -6.01
CA ASN A 111 8.37 0.52 -6.74
C ASN A 111 8.16 -0.75 -7.60
N LYS A 112 7.15 -1.56 -7.30
CA LYS A 112 6.77 -2.74 -8.09
C LYS A 112 5.94 -2.40 -9.34
N ALA A 113 5.58 -1.12 -9.54
CA ALA A 113 4.89 -0.69 -10.76
C ALA A 113 5.89 -0.59 -11.92
N THR A 114 5.60 -1.30 -13.00
CA THR A 114 6.45 -1.33 -14.22
C THR A 114 6.06 -0.28 -15.25
N LYS A 115 4.88 0.34 -15.09
CA LYS A 115 4.32 1.39 -15.96
C LYS A 115 3.83 2.55 -15.11
N ASP A 116 3.72 3.74 -15.69
CA ASP A 116 3.21 4.93 -15.00
C ASP A 116 1.78 4.73 -14.49
N TYR A 117 0.99 3.94 -15.22
CA TYR A 117 -0.36 3.53 -14.84
C TYR A 117 -0.60 2.07 -15.22
N ARG A 118 -1.15 1.29 -14.31
CA ARG A 118 -1.55 -0.10 -14.56
C ARG A 118 -2.70 -0.50 -13.64
N GLU A 119 -3.72 -1.12 -14.21
CA GLU A 119 -4.77 -1.80 -13.44
C GLU A 119 -4.40 -3.27 -13.20
N VAL A 120 -4.59 -3.71 -11.98
CA VAL A 120 -4.41 -5.11 -11.58
C VAL A 120 -5.56 -5.55 -10.67
N MET A 121 -5.82 -6.85 -10.64
CA MET A 121 -6.78 -7.44 -9.71
C MET A 121 -6.04 -8.12 -8.56
N VAL A 122 -6.61 -8.04 -7.36
CA VAL A 122 -6.22 -8.84 -6.19
C VAL A 122 -7.49 -9.46 -5.63
N GLY A 123 -7.71 -10.73 -5.94
CA GLY A 123 -9.03 -11.35 -5.83
C GLY A 123 -10.03 -10.59 -6.73
N ASN A 124 -11.09 -10.05 -6.14
CA ASN A 124 -12.08 -9.20 -6.83
C ASN A 124 -11.87 -7.69 -6.60
N ALA A 125 -10.79 -7.27 -5.93
CA ALA A 125 -10.48 -5.86 -5.74
C ALA A 125 -9.65 -5.32 -6.90
N LYS A 126 -10.10 -4.21 -7.49
CA LYS A 126 -9.35 -3.45 -8.49
C LYS A 126 -8.31 -2.58 -7.79
N VAL A 127 -7.07 -2.66 -8.27
CA VAL A 127 -5.95 -1.85 -7.78
C VAL A 127 -5.35 -1.11 -8.95
N ILE A 128 -5.25 0.20 -8.83
CA ILE A 128 -4.49 1.06 -9.73
C ILE A 128 -3.08 1.18 -9.16
N LEU A 129 -2.10 0.69 -9.91
CA LEU A 129 -0.68 0.84 -9.59
C LEU A 129 -0.09 1.98 -10.40
N ARG A 130 0.58 2.89 -9.70
CA ARG A 130 1.34 3.99 -10.31
C ARG A 130 2.82 3.86 -9.96
N LYS A 131 3.68 4.15 -10.94
CA LYS A 131 5.12 4.21 -10.72
C LYS A 131 5.49 5.49 -9.96
N PRO A 132 6.29 5.40 -8.89
CA PRO A 132 6.74 6.59 -8.19
C PRO A 132 7.75 7.37 -9.03
N LYS A 133 7.80 8.70 -8.84
CA LYS A 133 8.80 9.57 -9.47
C LYS A 133 10.16 9.47 -8.78
N VAL A 134 10.18 9.04 -7.53
CA VAL A 134 11.37 8.77 -6.72
C VAL A 134 11.18 7.40 -6.07
N VAL A 135 12.24 6.60 -5.99
CA VAL A 135 12.18 5.30 -5.30
C VAL A 135 11.69 5.48 -3.88
N VAL A 136 10.62 4.78 -3.55
CA VAL A 136 9.98 4.81 -2.22
C VAL A 136 10.79 3.97 -1.25
N ASN A 137 11.04 4.52 -0.06
CA ASN A 137 11.70 3.84 1.04
C ASN A 137 11.10 4.26 2.39
N GLU A 138 11.63 3.77 3.50
CA GLU A 138 11.14 4.07 4.87
C GLU A 138 11.27 5.55 5.23
N GLU A 139 12.26 6.26 4.71
CA GLU A 139 12.54 7.66 5.04
C GLU A 139 11.62 8.63 4.30
N ASN A 140 11.22 8.29 3.05
CA ASN A 140 10.54 9.24 2.16
C ASN A 140 9.06 8.92 1.87
N TYR A 141 8.56 7.70 2.19
CA TYR A 141 7.21 7.32 1.76
C TYR A 141 6.12 8.25 2.28
N LYS A 142 6.25 8.79 3.50
CA LYS A 142 5.25 9.67 4.10
C LYS A 142 5.18 11.02 3.41
N VAL A 143 6.32 11.64 3.11
CA VAL A 143 6.36 12.92 2.40
C VAL A 143 5.92 12.77 0.95
N LEU A 144 6.31 11.68 0.28
CA LEU A 144 5.85 11.40 -1.09
C LEU A 144 4.34 11.16 -1.13
N GLN A 145 3.80 10.42 -0.17
CA GLN A 145 2.36 10.20 0.00
C GLN A 145 1.61 11.52 0.23
N PHE A 146 2.14 12.40 1.07
CA PHE A 146 1.59 13.71 1.35
C PHE A 146 1.58 14.60 0.09
N LEU A 147 2.70 14.67 -0.62
CA LEU A 147 2.82 15.47 -1.85
C LEU A 147 1.87 14.93 -2.94
N ASP A 148 1.72 13.62 -3.05
CA ASP A 148 0.77 12.99 -3.98
C ASP A 148 -0.69 13.34 -3.62
N LEU A 149 -1.02 13.43 -2.33
CA LEU A 149 -2.31 13.89 -1.84
C LEU A 149 -2.54 15.37 -2.19
N ILE A 150 -1.58 16.24 -1.87
CA ILE A 150 -1.69 17.68 -2.15
C ILE A 150 -1.84 17.94 -3.66
N LYS A 151 -1.13 17.19 -4.48
CA LYS A 151 -1.26 17.28 -5.94
C LYS A 151 -2.70 17.14 -6.42
N ASP A 152 -3.48 16.25 -5.81
CA ASP A 152 -4.85 15.93 -6.23
C ASP A 152 -5.91 16.34 -5.19
N ILE A 153 -5.57 17.27 -4.25
CA ILE A 153 -6.41 17.65 -3.13
C ILE A 153 -7.78 18.19 -3.55
N ASP A 154 -7.80 18.95 -4.64
CA ASP A 154 -8.99 19.51 -5.27
C ASP A 154 -9.97 18.45 -5.82
N LEU A 155 -9.48 17.24 -6.09
CA LEU A 155 -10.27 16.12 -6.61
C LEU A 155 -10.75 15.17 -5.51
N VAL A 156 -10.06 15.10 -4.38
CA VAL A 156 -10.30 14.05 -3.37
C VAL A 156 -10.83 14.60 -2.04
N SER A 157 -10.76 15.91 -1.79
CA SER A 157 -11.24 16.51 -0.55
C SER A 157 -12.67 17.02 -0.67
N GLU A 158 -13.51 16.70 0.32
CA GLU A 158 -14.82 17.31 0.55
C GLU A 158 -14.71 18.51 1.52
N LEU A 159 -13.59 18.63 2.22
CA LEU A 159 -13.31 19.75 3.13
C LEU A 159 -12.61 20.87 2.37
N THR A 160 -12.85 22.10 2.84
CA THR A 160 -12.21 23.33 2.35
C THR A 160 -11.77 24.23 3.52
N GLY A 161 -11.00 25.27 3.23
CA GLY A 161 -10.60 26.30 4.19
C GLY A 161 -9.93 25.76 5.44
N ILE A 162 -10.32 26.28 6.61
CA ILE A 162 -9.70 25.97 7.91
C ILE A 162 -9.81 24.48 8.25
N ALA A 163 -10.96 23.85 8.00
CA ALA A 163 -11.17 22.45 8.32
C ALA A 163 -10.20 21.52 7.55
N LEU A 164 -9.98 21.79 6.27
CA LEU A 164 -9.01 21.07 5.46
C LEU A 164 -7.58 21.29 5.96
N LYS A 165 -7.21 22.56 6.20
CA LYS A 165 -5.88 22.94 6.71
C LYS A 165 -5.55 22.20 8.01
N GLU A 166 -6.47 22.18 8.98
CA GLU A 166 -6.25 21.48 10.25
C GLU A 166 -6.03 19.99 10.09
N LYS A 167 -6.79 19.34 9.20
CA LYS A 167 -6.62 17.91 8.90
C LYS A 167 -5.26 17.62 8.29
N LEU A 168 -4.82 18.42 7.32
CA LEU A 168 -3.52 18.27 6.66
C LEU A 168 -2.37 18.51 7.64
N LEU A 169 -2.44 19.55 8.48
CA LEU A 169 -1.45 19.81 9.54
C LEU A 169 -1.41 18.69 10.57
N SER A 170 -2.57 18.14 10.96
CA SER A 170 -2.64 16.97 11.85
C SER A 170 -1.96 15.75 11.23
N TYR A 171 -2.18 15.52 9.93
CA TYR A 171 -1.52 14.44 9.22
C TYR A 171 -0.01 14.65 9.16
N MET A 172 0.48 15.84 8.80
CA MET A 172 1.91 16.18 8.76
C MET A 172 2.58 15.91 10.12
N ARG A 173 1.97 16.39 11.23
CA ARG A 173 2.49 16.15 12.58
C ARG A 173 2.57 14.67 12.92
N LYS A 174 1.50 13.91 12.71
CA LYS A 174 1.47 12.44 12.98
C LYS A 174 2.48 11.67 12.13
N ALA A 175 2.69 12.10 10.91
CA ALA A 175 3.62 11.50 9.97
C ALA A 175 5.05 12.02 10.13
N MET A 176 5.28 13.02 10.99
CA MET A 176 6.56 13.71 11.19
C MET A 176 7.13 14.30 9.89
N ILE A 177 6.24 14.85 9.04
CA ILE A 177 6.63 15.48 7.78
C ILE A 177 7.08 16.90 8.09
N THR A 178 8.33 17.22 7.77
CA THR A 178 8.92 18.53 7.91
C THR A 178 8.89 19.29 6.58
N PHE A 179 9.07 20.61 6.68
CA PHE A 179 9.17 21.44 5.49
C PHE A 179 10.40 21.12 4.65
N GLU A 180 11.52 20.81 5.27
CA GLU A 180 12.73 20.40 4.55
C GLU A 180 12.52 19.13 3.72
N MET A 181 11.75 18.19 4.24
CA MET A 181 11.34 17.01 3.47
C MET A 181 10.49 17.39 2.26
N ILE A 182 9.53 18.32 2.43
CA ILE A 182 8.70 18.82 1.31
C ILE A 182 9.59 19.49 0.26
N LYS A 183 10.47 20.40 0.64
CA LYS A 183 11.42 21.08 -0.29
C LYS A 183 12.26 20.07 -1.10
N GLN A 184 12.74 19.03 -0.44
CA GLN A 184 13.59 18.03 -1.08
C GLN A 184 12.88 17.30 -2.22
N TYR A 185 11.58 16.99 -2.06
CA TYR A 185 10.83 16.12 -2.97
C TYR A 185 9.83 16.85 -3.87
N ILE A 186 9.41 18.11 -3.56
CA ILE A 186 8.38 18.83 -4.31
C ILE A 186 8.72 19.01 -5.80
N LYS A 187 10.00 19.13 -6.13
CA LYS A 187 10.49 19.28 -7.52
C LYS A 187 10.16 18.09 -8.44
N TYR A 188 9.76 16.95 -7.89
CA TYR A 188 9.36 15.76 -8.65
C TYR A 188 7.85 15.73 -8.95
N PHE A 189 7.10 16.73 -8.47
CA PHE A 189 5.66 16.84 -8.63
C PHE A 189 5.29 17.99 -9.57
N PRO A 190 4.09 17.96 -10.20
CA PRO A 190 3.64 19.03 -11.11
C PRO A 190 3.48 20.37 -10.38
N ASP A 191 3.63 21.50 -11.11
CA ASP A 191 3.55 22.84 -10.57
C ASP A 191 2.21 23.17 -9.88
N LYS A 192 1.12 22.50 -10.26
CA LYS A 192 -0.18 22.66 -9.57
C LYS A 192 -0.11 22.41 -8.06
N ILE A 193 0.91 21.70 -7.57
CA ILE A 193 1.11 21.46 -6.14
C ILE A 193 1.33 22.76 -5.37
N PHE A 194 2.01 23.74 -5.96
CA PHE A 194 2.24 25.05 -5.34
C PHE A 194 0.94 25.82 -5.18
N LYS A 195 0.07 25.79 -6.22
CA LYS A 195 -1.28 26.35 -6.13
C LYS A 195 -2.06 25.69 -4.99
N ASN A 196 -2.07 24.37 -4.93
CA ASN A 196 -2.80 23.61 -3.92
C ASN A 196 -2.26 23.85 -2.49
N LEU A 197 -0.94 24.00 -2.32
CA LEU A 197 -0.33 24.39 -1.04
C LEU A 197 -0.75 25.80 -0.61
N TYR A 198 -0.85 26.74 -1.57
CA TYR A 198 -1.35 28.09 -1.30
C TYR A 198 -2.83 28.08 -0.92
N GLU A 199 -3.69 27.46 -1.70
CA GLU A 199 -5.14 27.41 -1.48
C GLU A 199 -5.52 26.67 -0.18
N THR A 200 -4.73 25.69 0.25
CA THR A 200 -4.90 25.00 1.54
C THR A 200 -4.34 25.81 2.72
N GLY A 201 -3.69 26.94 2.48
CA GLY A 201 -3.04 27.77 3.50
C GLY A 201 -1.83 27.11 4.16
N LEU A 202 -1.24 26.12 3.52
CA LEU A 202 -0.05 25.43 4.04
C LEU A 202 1.25 26.17 3.73
N LEU A 203 1.27 27.05 2.70
CA LEU A 203 2.47 27.82 2.36
C LEU A 203 2.91 28.75 3.52
N ASP A 204 1.97 29.36 4.21
CA ASP A 204 2.29 30.25 5.35
C ASP A 204 2.93 29.48 6.52
N TYR A 205 2.54 28.23 6.69
CA TYR A 205 3.09 27.32 7.72
C TYR A 205 4.46 26.76 7.34
N VAL A 206 4.73 26.75 6.04
CA VAL A 206 5.92 26.22 5.40
C VAL A 206 7.03 27.28 5.31
N SER A 207 6.67 28.56 5.39
CA SER A 207 7.58 29.71 5.29
C SER A 207 8.01 30.27 6.66
N ALA A 208 7.44 29.76 7.76
CA ALA A 208 7.76 30.13 9.12
C ALA A 208 8.72 29.11 9.78
#